data_259ed326cf5b6b475ece5e2c5a85b7b0
#
_entry.id   259ed326cf5b6b475ece5e2c5a85b7b0
#
_cell.length_a   1.000
_cell.length_b   1.000
_cell.length_c   1.000
_cell.angle_alpha   90.00
_cell.angle_beta   90.00
_cell.angle_gamma   90.00
#
_symmetry.space_group_name_H-M   'P 1'
#
loop_
_entity.id
_entity.type
_entity.pdbx_description
1 polymer ?
#
loop_
_entity_poly.entity_id
_entity_poly.type
_entity_poly.pdbx_seq_one_letter_code
_entity_poly.pdbx_strand_id
1 'polypeptide(L)'
;AGLWFYAGVGSRCTQPSRLWESYEQARAASRYTAKHHIFLPYDFIRKDTQSWYYPIEISAKLLHFITTGNKDQTTDMFALIHRENVEERSLPLPLLNMLLSDLKNTLFKARFQVLPSQSEEMAAKLKKLDERLYSPAPTFAQLEDDALCLCAFFVKVSSPSTPIPDVERYLQENYTDPS
;
A
#
# COMPACT_ATOMS: atom_id res chain seq x y z
N ALA A 1 11.78 -37.88 1.83
CA ALA A 1 11.66 -36.45 1.54
C ALA A 1 11.73 -36.29 0.03
N GLY A 2 10.65 -35.90 -0.64
CA GLY A 2 10.62 -35.62 -2.08
C GLY A 2 11.30 -34.27 -2.36
N LEU A 3 12.16 -34.22 -3.37
CA LEU A 3 12.68 -32.97 -3.90
C LEU A 3 11.63 -32.34 -4.82
N TRP A 4 11.25 -31.10 -4.54
CA TRP A 4 10.36 -30.34 -5.39
C TRP A 4 11.20 -29.41 -6.28
N PHE A 5 10.96 -29.46 -7.58
CA PHE A 5 11.63 -28.63 -8.57
C PHE A 5 10.64 -27.60 -9.11
N TYR A 6 11.11 -26.38 -9.25
CA TYR A 6 10.38 -25.31 -9.91
C TYR A 6 11.22 -24.84 -11.10
N ALA A 7 10.61 -24.72 -12.27
CA ALA A 7 11.31 -24.30 -13.47
C ALA A 7 10.51 -23.26 -14.26
N GLY A 8 11.15 -22.14 -14.58
CA GLY A 8 10.66 -21.20 -15.58
C GLY A 8 11.11 -21.66 -16.96
N VAL A 9 10.25 -21.51 -17.95
CA VAL A 9 10.53 -21.88 -19.34
C VAL A 9 10.45 -20.63 -20.22
N GLY A 10 11.55 -20.28 -20.91
CA GLY A 10 11.59 -19.19 -21.86
C GLY A 10 10.84 -19.54 -23.18
N SER A 11 10.55 -18.54 -23.97
CA SER A 11 9.91 -18.71 -25.27
C SER A 11 10.84 -19.49 -26.22
N ARG A 12 10.24 -20.25 -27.14
CA ARG A 12 10.98 -21.05 -28.13
C ARG A 12 11.86 -20.13 -28.99
N CYS A 13 13.14 -20.44 -29.03
CA CYS A 13 14.15 -19.71 -29.79
C CYS A 13 14.57 -20.55 -31.02
N THR A 14 14.49 -19.98 -32.21
CA THR A 14 14.92 -20.64 -33.47
C THR A 14 16.29 -20.13 -33.95
N GLN A 15 16.78 -19.02 -33.38
CA GLN A 15 18.06 -18.42 -33.75
C GLN A 15 19.02 -18.42 -32.52
N PRO A 16 20.24 -18.93 -32.67
CA PRO A 16 21.20 -18.97 -31.57
C PRO A 16 21.51 -17.58 -30.96
N SER A 17 21.48 -16.53 -31.76
CA SER A 17 21.68 -15.14 -31.34
C SER A 17 20.61 -14.64 -30.34
N ARG A 18 19.43 -15.28 -30.31
CA ARG A 18 18.33 -14.94 -29.40
C ARG A 18 18.23 -15.88 -28.20
N LEU A 19 19.17 -16.77 -28.01
CA LEU A 19 19.18 -17.71 -26.87
C LEU A 19 19.21 -16.97 -25.54
N TRP A 20 19.91 -15.85 -25.49
CA TRP A 20 19.98 -15.00 -24.33
C TRP A 20 18.61 -14.45 -23.91
N GLU A 21 17.79 -14.04 -24.86
CA GLU A 21 16.44 -13.57 -24.59
C GLU A 21 15.57 -14.67 -23.94
N SER A 22 15.63 -15.90 -24.52
CA SER A 22 14.93 -17.07 -23.97
C SER A 22 15.41 -17.43 -22.56
N TYR A 23 16.71 -17.31 -22.30
CA TYR A 23 17.27 -17.52 -20.97
C TYR A 23 16.76 -16.49 -19.95
N GLU A 24 16.77 -15.19 -20.27
CA GLU A 24 16.24 -14.15 -19.39
C GLU A 24 14.73 -14.31 -19.14
N GLN A 25 13.99 -14.73 -20.15
CA GLN A 25 12.59 -15.09 -20.03
C GLN A 25 12.36 -16.27 -19.09
N ALA A 26 13.15 -17.33 -19.22
CA ALA A 26 13.10 -18.48 -18.32
C ALA A 26 13.45 -18.08 -16.88
N ARG A 27 14.46 -17.25 -16.71
CA ARG A 27 14.87 -16.71 -15.42
C ARG A 27 13.78 -15.83 -14.80
N ALA A 28 13.13 -15.01 -15.59
CA ALA A 28 11.97 -14.25 -15.15
C ALA A 28 10.82 -15.19 -14.73
N ALA A 29 10.48 -16.19 -15.55
CA ALA A 29 9.43 -17.15 -15.25
C ALA A 29 9.72 -17.98 -13.99
N SER A 30 10.98 -18.37 -13.74
CA SER A 30 11.35 -19.15 -12.55
C SER A 30 11.06 -18.43 -11.23
N ARG A 31 11.05 -17.10 -11.22
CA ARG A 31 10.72 -16.29 -10.03
C ARG A 31 9.23 -16.33 -9.66
N TYR A 32 8.38 -16.79 -10.58
CA TYR A 32 6.93 -16.93 -10.40
C TYR A 32 6.52 -18.33 -9.95
N THR A 33 7.34 -19.33 -10.23
CA THR A 33 6.97 -20.74 -10.01
C THR A 33 6.86 -21.09 -8.52
N ALA A 34 7.42 -20.29 -7.63
CA ALA A 34 7.56 -20.59 -6.21
C ALA A 34 6.21 -20.75 -5.46
N LYS A 35 5.06 -20.41 -6.06
CA LYS A 35 3.78 -20.45 -5.34
C LYS A 35 2.78 -21.50 -5.86
N HIS A 36 2.71 -21.76 -7.18
CA HIS A 36 1.59 -22.55 -7.72
C HIS A 36 1.91 -23.48 -8.91
N HIS A 37 3.10 -23.41 -9.52
CA HIS A 37 3.40 -24.18 -10.74
C HIS A 37 4.77 -24.83 -10.69
N ILE A 38 4.85 -26.09 -11.09
CA ILE A 38 6.12 -26.83 -11.22
C ILE A 38 6.88 -26.34 -12.46
N PHE A 39 6.16 -26.04 -13.56
CA PHE A 39 6.69 -25.47 -14.80
C PHE A 39 5.84 -24.27 -15.21
N LEU A 40 6.47 -23.13 -15.45
CA LEU A 40 5.80 -21.93 -15.91
C LEU A 40 6.43 -21.40 -17.19
N PRO A 41 5.75 -21.50 -18.36
CA PRO A 41 6.19 -20.87 -19.58
C PRO A 41 6.11 -19.33 -19.50
N TYR A 42 7.11 -18.65 -20.03
CA TYR A 42 7.15 -17.19 -20.05
C TYR A 42 5.96 -16.56 -20.80
N ASP A 43 5.44 -17.25 -21.82
CA ASP A 43 4.29 -16.77 -22.58
C ASP A 43 3.01 -16.63 -21.72
N PHE A 44 2.89 -17.38 -20.64
CA PHE A 44 1.80 -17.21 -19.67
C PHE A 44 1.96 -15.92 -18.87
N ILE A 45 3.20 -15.54 -18.54
CA ILE A 45 3.49 -14.31 -17.81
C ILE A 45 3.31 -13.08 -18.72
N ARG A 46 3.72 -13.21 -20.01
CA ARG A 46 3.65 -12.12 -20.99
C ARG A 46 2.22 -11.69 -21.30
N LYS A 47 1.23 -12.57 -21.18
CA LYS A 47 -0.17 -12.25 -21.45
C LYS A 47 -0.81 -11.39 -20.35
N ASP A 48 -0.30 -11.45 -19.14
CA ASP A 48 -0.86 -10.77 -17.96
C ASP A 48 -0.05 -9.55 -17.49
N THR A 49 1.01 -9.15 -18.20
CA THR A 49 1.82 -7.98 -17.88
C THR A 49 1.13 -6.65 -18.25
N GLN A 50 -0.16 -6.56 -18.04
CA GLN A 50 -0.84 -5.28 -17.96
C GLN A 50 -0.57 -4.69 -16.57
N SER A 51 -0.40 -3.38 -16.53
CA SER A 51 -0.08 -2.58 -15.34
C SER A 51 -0.83 -3.05 -14.09
N TRP A 52 -0.21 -2.87 -12.91
CA TRP A 52 -0.88 -3.10 -11.63
C TRP A 52 -2.14 -2.24 -11.49
N TYR A 53 -3.13 -2.77 -10.76
CA TYR A 53 -4.37 -2.06 -10.49
C TYR A 53 -4.19 -1.14 -9.28
N TYR A 54 -3.80 0.09 -9.53
CA TYR A 54 -3.76 1.17 -8.53
C TYR A 54 -3.98 2.51 -9.22
N PRO A 55 -5.18 2.73 -9.81
CA PRO A 55 -5.50 3.98 -10.47
C PRO A 55 -5.53 5.13 -9.46
N ILE A 56 -5.42 6.35 -9.98
CA ILE A 56 -5.32 7.56 -9.15
C ILE A 56 -6.55 7.74 -8.25
N GLU A 57 -7.72 7.30 -8.69
CA GLU A 57 -8.97 7.34 -7.93
C GLU A 57 -8.91 6.43 -6.69
N ILE A 58 -8.32 5.25 -6.81
CA ILE A 58 -8.11 4.32 -5.70
C ILE A 58 -7.09 4.88 -4.72
N SER A 59 -5.98 5.43 -5.23
CA SER A 59 -4.97 6.11 -4.41
C SER A 59 -5.57 7.29 -3.63
N ALA A 60 -6.38 8.12 -4.29
CA ALA A 60 -7.04 9.26 -3.65
C ALA A 60 -8.06 8.84 -2.59
N LYS A 61 -8.87 7.78 -2.86
CA LYS A 61 -9.81 7.21 -1.88
C LYS A 61 -9.08 6.63 -0.68
N LEU A 62 -8.01 5.86 -0.90
CA LEU A 62 -7.21 5.30 0.19
C LEU A 62 -6.64 6.42 1.06
N LEU A 63 -6.05 7.45 0.45
CA LEU A 63 -5.55 8.62 1.17
C LEU A 63 -6.66 9.30 1.98
N HIS A 64 -7.84 9.49 1.40
CA HIS A 64 -9.00 10.08 2.07
C HIS A 64 -9.43 9.24 3.28
N PHE A 65 -9.56 7.92 3.14
CA PHE A 65 -9.98 7.05 4.24
C PHE A 65 -8.97 7.05 5.39
N ILE A 66 -7.67 7.06 5.08
CA ILE A 66 -6.63 7.18 6.09
C ILE A 66 -6.73 8.52 6.83
N THR A 67 -6.85 9.64 6.09
CA THR A 67 -6.85 10.99 6.67
C THR A 67 -8.15 11.33 7.40
N THR A 68 -9.25 10.64 7.12
CA THR A 68 -10.49 10.70 7.88
C THR A 68 -10.54 9.69 9.05
N GLY A 69 -9.52 8.86 9.21
CA GLY A 69 -9.44 7.86 10.28
C GLY A 69 -10.39 6.68 10.11
N ASN A 70 -10.92 6.45 8.90
CA ASN A 70 -11.88 5.39 8.62
C ASN A 70 -11.16 4.04 8.40
N LYS A 71 -10.99 3.28 9.49
CA LYS A 71 -10.27 2.02 9.48
C LYS A 71 -10.93 0.95 8.62
N ASP A 72 -12.25 0.82 8.71
CA ASP A 72 -12.99 -0.23 8.00
C ASP A 72 -12.85 -0.06 6.49
N GLN A 73 -13.08 1.15 5.97
CA GLN A 73 -12.90 1.44 4.56
C GLN A 73 -11.42 1.38 4.11
N THR A 74 -10.49 1.66 5.00
CA THR A 74 -9.06 1.47 4.71
C THR A 74 -8.73 0.00 4.54
N THR A 75 -9.20 -0.88 5.43
CA THR A 75 -9.04 -2.34 5.32
C THR A 75 -9.72 -2.89 4.05
N ASP A 76 -10.96 -2.48 3.76
CA ASP A 76 -11.67 -2.89 2.54
C ASP A 76 -10.91 -2.49 1.27
N MET A 77 -10.30 -1.29 1.28
CA MET A 77 -9.49 -0.82 0.16
C MET A 77 -8.21 -1.64 -0.02
N PHE A 78 -7.52 -2.00 1.06
CA PHE A 78 -6.36 -2.90 1.00
C PHE A 78 -6.76 -4.28 0.51
N ALA A 79 -7.88 -4.84 0.98
CA ALA A 79 -8.42 -6.11 0.50
C ALA A 79 -8.74 -6.07 -1.01
N LEU A 80 -9.35 -4.99 -1.50
CA LEU A 80 -9.61 -4.78 -2.92
C LEU A 80 -8.30 -4.76 -3.73
N ILE A 81 -7.32 -3.95 -3.31
CA ILE A 81 -6.03 -3.82 -4.01
C ILE A 81 -5.29 -5.17 -4.01
N HIS A 82 -5.32 -5.91 -2.91
CA HIS A 82 -4.71 -7.23 -2.82
C HIS A 82 -5.37 -8.21 -3.77
N ARG A 83 -6.70 -8.34 -3.74
CA ARG A 83 -7.46 -9.22 -4.63
C ARG A 83 -7.16 -8.94 -6.09
N GLU A 84 -7.28 -7.69 -6.52
CA GLU A 84 -7.09 -7.29 -7.92
C GLU A 84 -5.67 -7.55 -8.43
N ASN A 85 -4.65 -7.42 -7.59
CA ASN A 85 -3.26 -7.50 -8.03
C ASN A 85 -2.60 -8.85 -7.75
N VAL A 86 -2.94 -9.49 -6.64
CA VAL A 86 -2.31 -10.75 -6.21
C VAL A 86 -3.13 -11.96 -6.63
N GLU A 87 -4.45 -11.91 -6.44
CA GLU A 87 -5.33 -13.05 -6.71
C GLU A 87 -5.76 -13.10 -8.17
N GLU A 88 -6.31 -11.99 -8.70
CA GLU A 88 -6.85 -11.95 -10.06
C GLU A 88 -5.76 -11.81 -11.14
N ARG A 89 -4.78 -10.91 -10.92
CA ARG A 89 -3.72 -10.62 -11.91
C ARG A 89 -2.45 -11.42 -11.69
N SER A 90 -2.26 -12.00 -10.49
CA SER A 90 -1.03 -12.73 -10.13
C SER A 90 0.23 -11.95 -10.51
N LEU A 91 0.30 -10.68 -10.08
CA LEU A 91 1.36 -9.77 -10.49
C LEU A 91 2.76 -10.34 -10.25
N PRO A 92 3.66 -10.14 -11.23
CA PRO A 92 5.08 -10.43 -11.08
C PRO A 92 5.72 -9.67 -9.93
N LEU A 93 6.69 -10.31 -9.27
CA LEU A 93 7.40 -9.69 -8.15
C LEU A 93 7.93 -8.28 -8.46
N PRO A 94 8.52 -7.98 -9.64
CA PRO A 94 8.91 -6.60 -9.96
C PRO A 94 7.74 -5.62 -9.99
N LEU A 95 6.59 -5.99 -10.59
CA LEU A 95 5.40 -5.13 -10.62
C LEU A 95 4.73 -5.04 -9.25
N LEU A 96 4.75 -6.12 -8.48
CA LEU A 96 4.29 -6.10 -7.10
C LEU A 96 5.12 -5.13 -6.25
N ASN A 97 6.44 -5.12 -6.41
CA ASN A 97 7.31 -4.17 -5.72
C ASN A 97 7.03 -2.71 -6.13
N MET A 98 6.67 -2.46 -7.39
CA MET A 98 6.25 -1.13 -7.85
C MET A 98 4.92 -0.73 -7.21
N LEU A 99 3.94 -1.62 -7.18
CA LEU A 99 2.67 -1.40 -6.47
C LEU A 99 2.91 -1.08 -4.98
N LEU A 100 3.76 -1.87 -4.30
CA LEU A 100 4.08 -1.63 -2.89
C LEU A 100 4.76 -0.27 -2.68
N SER A 101 5.58 0.17 -3.64
CA SER A 101 6.19 1.50 -3.62
C SER A 101 5.14 2.61 -3.80
N ASP A 102 4.16 2.43 -4.68
CA ASP A 102 3.08 3.41 -4.87
C ASP A 102 2.15 3.47 -3.64
N LEU A 103 1.82 2.33 -3.03
CA LEU A 103 1.09 2.28 -1.77
C LEU A 103 1.85 3.02 -0.67
N LYS A 104 3.14 2.74 -0.54
CA LYS A 104 4.03 3.40 0.42
C LYS A 104 4.06 4.93 0.20
N ASN A 105 4.12 5.39 -1.05
CA ASN A 105 4.04 6.81 -1.38
C ASN A 105 2.72 7.44 -0.93
N THR A 106 1.60 6.70 -1.02
CA THR A 106 0.31 7.17 -0.50
C THR A 106 0.32 7.29 1.02
N LEU A 107 0.94 6.33 1.72
CA LEU A 107 1.12 6.41 3.17
C LEU A 107 2.02 7.58 3.59
N PHE A 108 3.09 7.86 2.85
CA PHE A 108 3.89 9.06 3.09
C PHE A 108 3.07 10.35 2.94
N LYS A 109 2.22 10.45 1.91
CA LYS A 109 1.32 11.62 1.75
C LYS A 109 0.40 11.78 2.96
N ALA A 110 -0.17 10.68 3.48
CA ALA A 110 -0.97 10.72 4.71
C ALA A 110 -0.10 11.11 5.92
N ARG A 111 1.07 10.51 6.06
CA ARG A 111 2.00 10.79 7.17
C ARG A 111 2.38 12.27 7.26
N PHE A 112 2.66 12.92 6.13
CA PHE A 112 2.99 14.35 6.11
C PHE A 112 1.82 15.26 6.48
N GLN A 113 0.58 14.76 6.50
CA GLN A 113 -0.59 15.50 6.98
C GLN A 113 -0.81 15.35 8.50
N VAL A 114 -0.13 14.41 9.15
CA VAL A 114 -0.21 14.25 10.61
C VAL A 114 0.52 15.42 11.28
N LEU A 115 -0.23 16.22 12.04
CA LEU A 115 0.34 17.33 12.79
C LEU A 115 1.26 16.82 13.92
N PRO A 116 2.31 17.58 14.28
CA PRO A 116 3.14 17.26 15.43
C PRO A 116 2.29 17.12 16.69
N SER A 117 2.43 16.00 17.39
CA SER A 117 1.71 15.77 18.64
C SER A 117 2.51 16.34 19.82
N GLN A 118 1.81 16.95 20.79
CA GLN A 118 2.40 17.36 22.06
C GLN A 118 2.58 16.17 23.03
N SER A 119 1.99 15.01 22.72
CA SER A 119 2.12 13.79 23.52
C SER A 119 3.38 13.03 23.15
N GLU A 120 4.23 12.77 24.13
CA GLU A 120 5.49 12.02 23.99
C GLU A 120 5.24 10.57 23.47
N GLU A 121 4.17 9.94 23.95
CA GLU A 121 3.74 8.60 23.50
C GLU A 121 3.38 8.60 22.00
N MET A 122 2.65 9.61 21.54
CA MET A 122 2.26 9.75 20.14
C MET A 122 3.47 10.03 19.26
N ALA A 123 4.40 10.88 19.73
CA ALA A 123 5.65 11.15 19.01
C ALA A 123 6.50 9.87 18.86
N ALA A 124 6.60 9.05 19.90
CA ALA A 124 7.31 7.77 19.87
C ALA A 124 6.66 6.77 18.87
N LYS A 125 5.32 6.70 18.84
CA LYS A 125 4.59 5.86 17.88
C LYS A 125 4.82 6.33 16.45
N LEU A 126 4.81 7.64 16.23
CA LEU A 126 5.03 8.24 14.94
C LEU A 126 6.46 7.98 14.43
N LYS A 127 7.45 8.08 15.30
CA LYS A 127 8.85 7.75 14.99
C LYS A 127 9.00 6.28 14.55
N LYS A 128 8.38 5.33 15.26
CA LYS A 128 8.39 3.92 14.87
C LYS A 128 7.73 3.69 13.52
N LEU A 129 6.65 4.40 13.23
CA LEU A 129 5.99 4.35 11.94
C LEU A 129 6.92 4.88 10.83
N ASP A 130 7.59 6.01 11.06
CA ASP A 130 8.56 6.57 10.13
C ASP A 130 9.68 5.56 9.81
N GLU A 131 10.26 4.91 10.83
CA GLU A 131 11.30 3.88 10.65
C GLU A 131 10.82 2.73 9.76
N ARG A 132 9.56 2.27 9.90
CA ARG A 132 8.96 1.24 9.04
C ARG A 132 8.70 1.75 7.62
N LEU A 133 8.15 2.94 7.48
CA LEU A 133 7.91 3.54 6.17
C LEU A 133 9.21 3.78 5.39
N TYR A 134 10.34 4.02 6.05
CA TYR A 134 11.65 4.12 5.40
C TYR A 134 12.28 2.76 5.09
N SER A 135 11.73 1.63 5.55
CA SER A 135 12.23 0.29 5.20
C SER A 135 12.24 0.06 3.68
N PRO A 136 13.30 -0.53 3.12
CA PRO A 136 13.45 -0.67 1.67
C PRO A 136 12.51 -1.71 1.03
N ALA A 137 11.99 -2.65 1.80
CA ALA A 137 11.20 -3.78 1.28
C ALA A 137 9.97 -4.07 2.17
N PRO A 138 8.93 -3.20 2.15
CA PRO A 138 7.73 -3.45 2.92
C PRO A 138 6.95 -4.62 2.31
N THR A 139 6.26 -5.39 3.16
CA THR A 139 5.24 -6.34 2.71
C THR A 139 3.88 -5.65 2.61
N PHE A 140 2.94 -6.28 1.88
CA PHE A 140 1.57 -5.76 1.77
C PHE A 140 0.91 -5.63 3.15
N ALA A 141 1.02 -6.65 4.01
CA ALA A 141 0.49 -6.63 5.38
C ALA A 141 1.10 -5.51 6.24
N GLN A 142 2.41 -5.26 6.11
CA GLN A 142 3.05 -4.14 6.84
C GLN A 142 2.51 -2.79 6.42
N LEU A 143 2.27 -2.57 5.12
CA LEU A 143 1.69 -1.31 4.64
C LEU A 143 0.24 -1.14 5.09
N GLU A 144 -0.53 -2.21 5.17
CA GLU A 144 -1.88 -2.19 5.74
C GLU A 144 -1.86 -1.82 7.23
N ASP A 145 -1.01 -2.47 8.02
CA ASP A 145 -0.84 -2.14 9.44
C ASP A 145 -0.40 -0.67 9.65
N ASP A 146 0.50 -0.18 8.80
CA ASP A 146 0.97 1.20 8.84
C ASP A 146 -0.15 2.19 8.47
N ALA A 147 -1.01 1.85 7.50
CA ALA A 147 -2.19 2.64 7.14
C ALA A 147 -3.19 2.71 8.30
N LEU A 148 -3.48 1.58 8.96
CA LEU A 148 -4.37 1.53 10.12
C LEU A 148 -3.80 2.29 11.33
N CYS A 149 -2.48 2.26 11.48
CA CYS A 149 -1.79 3.07 12.47
C CYS A 149 -1.97 4.57 12.18
N LEU A 150 -1.81 5.00 10.91
CA LEU A 150 -2.06 6.38 10.48
C LEU A 150 -3.52 6.81 10.75
N CYS A 151 -4.51 5.96 10.42
CA CYS A 151 -5.90 6.24 10.76
C CYS A 151 -6.09 6.61 12.23
N ALA A 152 -5.40 5.91 13.15
CA ALA A 152 -5.52 6.18 14.58
C ALA A 152 -4.97 7.55 15.01
N PHE A 153 -4.03 8.12 14.25
CA PHE A 153 -3.57 9.49 14.50
C PHE A 153 -4.64 10.53 14.10
N PHE A 154 -5.33 10.31 12.99
CA PHE A 154 -6.35 11.23 12.52
C PHE A 154 -7.63 11.20 13.36
N VAL A 155 -8.06 10.03 13.85
CA VAL A 155 -9.22 9.90 14.76
C VAL A 155 -9.01 10.72 16.03
N LYS A 156 -7.81 10.71 16.61
CA LYS A 156 -7.50 11.45 17.86
C LYS A 156 -7.50 12.97 17.66
N VAL A 157 -7.15 13.44 16.46
CA VAL A 157 -7.18 14.87 16.11
C VAL A 157 -8.60 15.35 15.85
N SER A 158 -9.47 14.49 15.33
CA SER A 158 -10.87 14.81 15.00
C SER A 158 -11.80 14.73 16.21
N SER A 159 -11.37 14.19 17.34
CA SER A 159 -12.15 14.22 18.57
C SER A 159 -12.05 15.65 19.14
N PRO A 160 -13.15 16.40 19.27
CA PRO A 160 -13.14 17.73 19.87
C PRO A 160 -12.83 17.59 21.38
N SER A 161 -11.57 17.45 21.72
CA SER A 161 -11.11 17.39 23.11
C SER A 161 -10.78 18.77 23.69
N THR A 162 -11.28 19.82 23.06
CA THR A 162 -11.34 21.13 23.70
C THR A 162 -12.69 21.75 23.31
N PRO A 163 -13.62 21.93 24.26
CA PRO A 163 -14.63 22.96 24.04
C PRO A 163 -13.81 24.22 23.77
N ILE A 164 -14.18 24.97 22.76
CA ILE A 164 -13.63 26.30 22.55
C ILE A 164 -14.38 27.18 23.55
N PRO A 165 -13.94 27.30 24.83
CA PRO A 165 -14.67 28.02 25.85
C PRO A 165 -14.74 29.51 25.50
N ASP A 166 -13.76 29.97 24.72
CA ASP A 166 -13.66 31.36 24.32
C ASP A 166 -14.62 31.75 23.18
N VAL A 167 -14.97 30.83 22.28
CA VAL A 167 -15.92 31.12 21.20
C VAL A 167 -17.34 31.12 21.72
N GLU A 168 -17.73 30.17 22.58
CA GLU A 168 -19.05 30.19 23.23
C GLU A 168 -19.21 31.41 24.12
N ARG A 169 -18.18 31.77 24.89
CA ARG A 169 -18.18 32.98 25.71
C ARG A 169 -18.25 34.22 24.85
N TYR A 170 -17.45 34.31 23.79
CA TYR A 170 -17.45 35.43 22.86
C TYR A 170 -18.82 35.61 22.16
N LEU A 171 -19.47 34.52 21.75
CA LEU A 171 -20.78 34.52 21.14
C LEU A 171 -21.86 34.93 22.17
N GLN A 172 -21.80 34.45 23.42
CA GLN A 172 -22.70 34.85 24.49
C GLN A 172 -22.55 36.33 24.87
N GLU A 173 -21.32 36.84 24.93
CA GLU A 173 -21.04 38.22 25.28
C GLU A 173 -21.38 39.23 24.15
N ASN A 174 -21.34 38.83 22.89
CA ASN A 174 -21.47 39.75 21.78
C ASN A 174 -22.78 39.59 20.97
N TYR A 175 -23.56 38.53 21.18
CA TYR A 175 -24.79 38.25 20.39
C TYR A 175 -26.04 38.00 21.25
N THR A 176 -26.00 38.27 22.55
CA THR A 176 -27.16 38.15 23.46
C THR A 176 -27.79 39.49 23.83
N ASP A 177 -27.65 40.53 23.03
CA ASP A 177 -28.37 41.77 23.24
C ASP A 177 -29.35 42.06 22.12
N PRO A 178 -30.63 41.72 22.26
CA PRO A 178 -31.70 42.26 21.43
C PRO A 178 -32.28 43.52 22.11
N SER A 179 -31.77 44.67 21.76
CA SER A 179 -32.50 45.94 22.02
C SER A 179 -33.52 46.19 20.97
#